data_957eee68905236d1e1bb32f8404ff1b6
#
_entry.id   957eee68905236d1e1bb32f8404ff1b6
#
_cell.length_a   1.000
_cell.length_b   1.000
_cell.length_c   1.000
_cell.angle_alpha   90.00
_cell.angle_beta   90.00
_cell.angle_gamma   90.00
#
_symmetry.space_group_name_H-M   'P 1'
#
loop_
_entity.id
_entity.type
_entity.pdbx_description
1 polymer ?
#
loop_
_entity_poly.entity_id
_entity_poly.type
_entity_poly.pdbx_seq_one_letter_code
_entity_poly.pdbx_strand_id
1 'polypeptide(L)'
;MQSIFGILFYNMEQNSKDPLHGKRLDAILEELVDYYHGFEELGKQINIRCFNENPSINSSLKFLRKTDWARKKVESLYLYVLRQKKKKGLL
;
A
#
# COMPACT_ATOMS: atom_id res chain seq x y z
N MET A 1 9.04 -10.34 22.45
CA MET A 1 8.54 -10.85 22.21
C MET A 1 8.11 -11.21 21.85
N GLN A 2 8.38 -10.63 21.76
CA GLN A 2 7.93 -10.86 21.48
C GLN A 2 7.49 -11.02 20.90
N SER A 3 7.81 -10.41 20.85
CA SER A 3 7.35 -10.57 20.43
C SER A 3 6.90 -10.56 20.16
N ILE A 4 7.13 -10.10 20.25
CA ILE A 4 6.56 -10.08 20.10
C ILE A 4 6.55 -9.99 20.04
N PHE A 5 6.85 -9.60 20.42
CA PHE A 5 6.73 -9.57 20.37
C PHE A 5 6.82 -9.52 19.78
N GLY A 6 7.12 -9.02 19.86
CA GLY A 6 7.12 -8.88 19.30
C GLY A 6 6.91 -8.45 18.80
N ILE A 7 6.89 -8.16 18.74
CA ILE A 7 6.59 -7.69 18.45
C ILE A 7 6.44 -7.05 18.68
N LEU A 8 6.70 -6.66 19.12
CA LEU A 8 6.54 -6.18 19.41
C LEU A 8 6.96 -5.75 19.39
N PHE A 9 7.39 -5.46 19.72
CA PHE A 9 7.84 -5.10 19.71
C PHE A 9 8.16 -4.81 19.07
N TYR A 10 8.19 -4.34 18.97
CA TYR A 10 8.48 -3.94 18.32
C TYR A 10 8.47 -2.96 18.08
N ASN A 11 8.76 -2.08 18.08
CA ASN A 11 8.56 -1.22 17.92
C ASN A 11 8.91 -0.15 17.79
N MET A 12 9.69 0.48 17.74
CA MET A 12 9.66 1.65 17.82
C MET A 12 10.69 2.34 17.14
N GLU A 13 11.77 2.42 17.42
CA GLU A 13 12.73 3.06 16.67
C GLU A 13 12.89 2.44 15.34
N GLN A 14 11.91 1.84 14.93
CA GLN A 14 11.87 1.20 13.67
C GLN A 14 11.61 2.13 12.53
N ASN A 15 11.49 3.39 12.76
CA ASN A 15 11.08 4.33 11.73
C ASN A 15 11.94 4.29 10.48
N SER A 16 13.25 4.19 10.65
CA SER A 16 14.14 4.19 9.51
C SER A 16 13.99 2.94 8.66
N LYS A 17 13.33 1.92 9.20
CA LYS A 17 13.13 0.67 8.47
C LYS A 17 11.70 0.49 7.98
N ASP A 18 10.87 1.48 8.20
CA ASP A 18 9.50 1.45 7.74
C ASP A 18 9.51 1.47 6.22
N PRO A 19 8.92 0.47 5.55
CA PRO A 19 8.91 0.46 4.09
C PRO A 19 8.18 1.64 3.48
N LEU A 20 7.34 2.32 4.26
CA LEU A 20 6.61 3.49 3.78
C LEU A 20 7.36 4.79 4.05
N HIS A 21 8.48 4.74 4.77
CA HIS A 21 9.21 5.95 5.11
C HIS A 21 9.70 6.65 3.85
N GLY A 22 9.30 7.90 3.67
CA GLY A 22 9.72 8.67 2.51
C GLY A 22 9.05 8.27 1.21
N LYS A 23 8.15 7.30 1.23
CA LYS A 23 7.50 6.85 0.02
C LYS A 23 6.26 7.69 -0.23
N ARG A 24 6.18 8.28 -1.40
CA ARG A 24 5.04 9.13 -1.75
C ARG A 24 3.84 8.26 -2.13
N LEU A 25 2.65 8.79 -1.84
CA LEU A 25 1.42 8.08 -2.15
C LEU A 25 1.27 7.79 -3.64
N ASP A 26 1.68 8.72 -4.50
CA ASP A 26 1.61 8.49 -5.93
C ASP A 26 2.50 7.34 -6.37
N ALA A 27 3.69 7.23 -5.78
CA ALA A 27 4.59 6.12 -6.10
C ALA A 27 4.00 4.80 -5.62
N ILE A 28 3.42 4.79 -4.42
CA ILE A 28 2.77 3.59 -3.88
C ILE A 28 1.67 3.13 -4.84
N LEU A 29 0.83 4.07 -5.26
CA LEU A 29 -0.29 3.74 -6.12
C LEU A 29 0.17 3.22 -7.48
N GLU A 30 1.18 3.87 -8.06
CA GLU A 30 1.71 3.41 -9.35
C GLU A 30 2.28 2.02 -9.26
N GLU A 31 2.98 1.72 -8.18
CA GLU A 31 3.54 0.37 -8.00
C GLU A 31 2.44 -0.67 -7.83
N LEU A 32 1.37 -0.32 -7.14
CA LEU A 32 0.25 -1.24 -6.97
C LEU A 32 -0.46 -1.50 -8.29
N VAL A 33 -0.69 -0.45 -9.07
CA VAL A 33 -1.32 -0.60 -10.38
C VAL A 33 -0.46 -1.49 -11.26
N ASP A 34 0.85 -1.29 -11.20
CA ASP A 34 1.77 -2.10 -12.00
C ASP A 34 1.76 -3.56 -11.54
N TYR A 35 1.79 -3.78 -10.23
CA TYR A 35 1.81 -5.13 -9.68
C TYR A 35 0.56 -5.93 -10.07
N TYR A 36 -0.61 -5.27 -10.03
CA TYR A 36 -1.88 -5.92 -10.35
C TYR A 36 -2.26 -5.80 -11.83
N HIS A 37 -1.39 -5.19 -12.64
CA HIS A 37 -1.60 -5.05 -14.08
C HIS A 37 -2.81 -4.20 -14.43
N GLY A 38 -3.13 -3.22 -13.60
CA GLY A 38 -4.18 -2.27 -13.90
C GLY A 38 -5.12 -2.03 -12.74
N PHE A 39 -5.99 -1.03 -12.92
CA PHE A 39 -6.95 -0.67 -11.88
C PHE A 39 -8.03 -1.71 -11.67
N GLU A 40 -8.35 -2.47 -12.70
CA GLU A 40 -9.40 -3.48 -12.59
C GLU A 40 -9.08 -4.49 -11.50
N GLU A 41 -7.87 -5.06 -11.56
CA GLU A 41 -7.46 -6.04 -10.56
C GLU A 41 -7.22 -5.37 -9.21
N LEU A 42 -6.65 -4.16 -9.21
CA LEU A 42 -6.45 -3.43 -7.97
C LEU A 42 -7.80 -3.15 -7.29
N GLY A 43 -8.81 -2.82 -8.06
CA GLY A 43 -10.14 -2.57 -7.52
C GLY A 43 -10.78 -3.79 -6.89
N LYS A 44 -10.36 -4.99 -7.30
CA LYS A 44 -10.82 -6.21 -6.66
C LYS A 44 -10.20 -6.39 -5.28
N GLN A 45 -9.00 -5.86 -5.08
CA GLN A 45 -8.34 -5.93 -3.80
C GLN A 45 -8.86 -4.88 -2.83
N ILE A 46 -9.12 -3.69 -3.35
CA ILE A 46 -9.69 -2.59 -2.56
C ILE A 46 -10.86 -2.04 -3.35
N ASN A 47 -12.06 -2.38 -2.92
CA ASN A 47 -13.27 -2.02 -3.65
C ASN A 47 -13.68 -0.59 -3.31
N ILE A 48 -13.05 0.37 -3.97
CA ILE A 48 -13.41 1.77 -3.81
C ILE A 48 -13.68 2.38 -5.18
N ARG A 49 -14.51 3.39 -5.17
CA ARG A 49 -15.05 3.96 -6.40
C ARG A 49 -13.97 4.49 -7.33
N CYS A 50 -12.95 5.14 -6.77
CA CYS A 50 -11.92 5.74 -7.60
C CYS A 50 -11.09 4.70 -8.36
N PHE A 51 -11.16 3.43 -7.97
CA PHE A 51 -10.50 2.36 -8.71
C PHE A 51 -11.42 1.67 -9.69
N ASN A 52 -12.73 1.85 -9.54
CA ASN A 52 -13.73 1.12 -10.32
C ASN A 52 -14.44 1.95 -11.37
N GLU A 53 -14.41 3.28 -11.23
CA GLU A 53 -15.11 4.17 -12.15
C GLU A 53 -14.12 5.17 -12.73
N ASN A 54 -13.92 5.08 -14.05
CA ASN A 54 -12.99 5.97 -14.76
C ASN A 54 -11.68 6.16 -14.00
N PRO A 55 -11.00 5.05 -13.67
CA PRO A 55 -9.85 5.14 -12.77
C PRO A 55 -8.67 5.83 -13.43
N SER A 56 -7.96 6.62 -12.63
CA SER A 56 -6.71 7.23 -13.02
C SER A 56 -5.89 7.48 -11.77
N ILE A 57 -4.60 7.67 -11.95
CA ILE A 57 -3.72 7.98 -10.82
C ILE A 57 -4.17 9.28 -10.18
N ASN A 58 -4.44 10.31 -10.98
CA ASN A 58 -4.79 11.62 -10.45
C ASN A 58 -6.09 11.61 -9.66
N SER A 59 -7.14 10.99 -10.18
CA SER A 59 -8.42 10.95 -9.48
C SER A 59 -8.33 10.12 -8.21
N SER A 60 -7.57 9.04 -8.26
CA SER A 60 -7.37 8.20 -7.09
C SER A 60 -6.61 8.94 -6.01
N LEU A 61 -5.56 9.69 -6.37
CA LEU A 61 -4.81 10.47 -5.39
C LEU A 61 -5.68 11.52 -4.72
N LYS A 62 -6.53 12.19 -5.51
CA LYS A 62 -7.44 13.18 -4.95
C LYS A 62 -8.32 12.57 -3.87
N PHE A 63 -8.91 11.43 -4.16
CA PHE A 63 -9.79 10.74 -3.22
C PHE A 63 -9.01 10.28 -1.99
N LEU A 64 -7.86 9.65 -2.20
CA LEU A 64 -7.09 9.07 -1.11
C LEU A 64 -6.53 10.13 -0.17
N ARG A 65 -6.17 11.28 -0.69
CA ARG A 65 -5.65 12.35 0.15
C ARG A 65 -6.70 12.89 1.12
N LYS A 66 -7.97 12.78 0.77
CA LYS A 66 -9.07 13.25 1.60
C LYS A 66 -9.70 12.14 2.45
N THR A 67 -9.37 10.90 2.19
CA THR A 67 -10.08 9.78 2.79
C THR A 67 -9.10 8.87 3.52
N ASP A 68 -8.96 9.13 4.81
CA ASP A 68 -7.95 8.45 5.61
C ASP A 68 -8.09 6.93 5.62
N TRP A 69 -9.32 6.42 5.78
CA TRP A 69 -9.53 4.97 5.83
C TRP A 69 -9.11 4.30 4.52
N ALA A 70 -9.38 4.96 3.39
CA ALA A 70 -9.03 4.39 2.10
C ALA A 70 -7.52 4.42 1.88
N ARG A 71 -6.88 5.52 2.29
CA ARG A 71 -5.43 5.61 2.18
C ARG A 71 -4.76 4.54 3.01
N LYS A 72 -5.28 4.28 4.22
CA LYS A 72 -4.71 3.24 5.06
C LYS A 72 -4.87 1.86 4.44
N LYS A 73 -5.98 1.61 3.76
CA LYS A 73 -6.14 0.34 3.06
C LYS A 73 -5.12 0.18 1.94
N VAL A 74 -4.87 1.25 1.20
CA VAL A 74 -3.87 1.23 0.14
C VAL A 74 -2.49 0.97 0.71
N GLU A 75 -2.14 1.63 1.80
CA GLU A 75 -0.85 1.43 2.43
C GLU A 75 -0.68 0.00 2.95
N SER A 76 -1.74 -0.55 3.54
CA SER A 76 -1.69 -1.93 4.02
C SER A 76 -1.50 -2.91 2.88
N LEU A 77 -2.21 -2.69 1.78
CA LEU A 77 -2.05 -3.55 0.62
C LEU A 77 -0.64 -3.44 0.05
N TYR A 78 -0.10 -2.24 0.04
CA TYR A 78 1.27 -2.04 -0.44
C TYR A 78 2.27 -2.84 0.39
N LEU A 79 2.12 -2.82 1.71
CA LEU A 79 2.99 -3.61 2.58
C LEU A 79 2.85 -5.11 2.31
N TYR A 80 1.63 -5.56 2.07
CA TYR A 80 1.39 -6.94 1.70
C TYR A 80 2.12 -7.29 0.39
N VAL A 81 2.01 -6.42 -0.61
CA VAL A 81 2.67 -6.63 -1.89
C VAL A 81 4.18 -6.69 -1.75
N LEU A 82 4.74 -5.82 -0.91
CA LEU A 82 6.19 -5.83 -0.66
C LEU A 82 6.62 -7.18 -0.06
N ARG A 83 5.84 -7.69 0.88
CA ARG A 83 6.14 -9.00 1.46
C ARG A 83 6.08 -10.11 0.41
N GLN A 84 5.10 -10.04 -0.48
CA GLN A 84 4.97 -11.04 -1.54
C GLN A 84 6.14 -10.98 -2.52
N LYS A 85 6.56 -9.77 -2.88
CA LYS A 85 7.71 -9.60 -3.76
C LYS A 85 8.98 -10.16 -3.12
N LYS A 86 9.16 -9.92 -1.84
CA LYS A 86 10.32 -10.43 -1.13
C LYS A 86 10.33 -11.95 -1.10
N LYS A 87 9.17 -12.55 -0.84
CA LYS A 87 9.05 -14.01 -0.83
C LYS A 87 9.40 -14.63 -2.17
N LYS A 88 9.06 -13.94 -3.25
CA LYS A 88 9.31 -14.45 -4.60
C LYS A 88 10.68 -14.07 -5.13
N GLY A 89 11.48 -13.40 -4.31
CA GLY A 89 12.82 -13.00 -4.73
C GLY A 89 12.84 -11.83 -5.69
N LEU A 90 11.79 -11.02 -5.70
CA LEU A 90 11.69 -9.87 -6.61
C LEU A 90 12.24 -8.58 -6.00
N LEU A 91 12.64 -8.62 -4.76
CA LEU A 91 13.24 -7.48 -4.08
C LEU A 91 14.65 -7.79 -3.66
#